data_5f2fe0022802838a4d46023b7a75c5df
#
_entry.id   5f2fe0022802838a4d46023b7a75c5df
#
_cell.length_a   1.000
_cell.length_b   1.000
_cell.length_c   1.000
_cell.angle_alpha   90.00
_cell.angle_beta   90.00
_cell.angle_gamma   90.00
#
_symmetry.space_group_name_H-M   'P 1'
#
loop_
_entity.id
_entity.type
_entity.pdbx_description
1 polymer ?
#
loop_
_entity_poly.entity_id
_entity_poly.type
_entity_poly.pdbx_seq_one_letter_code
_entity_poly.pdbx_strand_id
1 'polypeptide(L)'
;MMQENQRKEKNIILKMDHITMQFGGLTAVDDFDNVAYEGEILGIIGPNGAGKTTAFNVITGIYYPTKGRVIFDGIDITPYRPHQVTHLGIARTFQNIRLFANLTVLDNVLIAQHHLLSGGDADALLKKNGKEKKVKGHLWFWRAVTKIGYNKKEREMKEEAMKILKKLEIDNLAHEKASSLPYGQQRKLEIARALATEPKLLLLDEPAAGMNPKESEELLQFIKYVRDEFKLTIILIEHDMKVVMGVCERIIVMDSGKIIAEGTPEEISKNPKVIEAYLGKEWEYAGA
;
A
#
# COMPACT_ATOMS: atom_id res chain seq x y z
N MET A 1 7.41 1.26 28.80
CA MET A 1 8.07 2.57 29.00
C MET A 1 9.19 2.88 28.00
N MET A 2 10.23 2.05 27.80
CA MET A 2 11.27 2.36 26.78
C MET A 2 10.76 2.31 25.35
N GLN A 3 9.90 1.36 25.00
CA GLN A 3 9.30 1.25 23.65
C GLN A 3 8.24 2.33 23.37
N GLU A 4 7.49 2.77 24.37
CA GLU A 4 6.55 3.89 24.23
C GLU A 4 7.25 5.25 24.05
N ASN A 5 8.42 5.46 24.65
CA ASN A 5 9.21 6.68 24.43
C ASN A 5 9.82 6.72 23.02
N GLN A 6 10.24 5.59 22.45
CA GLN A 6 10.72 5.52 21.05
C GLN A 6 9.61 5.74 20.02
N ARG A 7 8.34 5.40 20.36
CA ARG A 7 7.17 5.67 19.49
C ARG A 7 6.83 7.16 19.42
N LYS A 8 7.12 7.96 20.43
CA LYS A 8 6.83 9.41 20.46
C LYS A 8 7.71 10.26 19.53
N GLU A 9 8.81 9.72 18.99
CA GLU A 9 9.71 10.42 18.07
C GLU A 9 9.46 10.05 16.59
N LYS A 10 8.65 9.01 16.30
CA LYS A 10 8.31 8.64 14.91
C LYS A 10 7.18 9.53 14.38
N ASN A 11 7.38 10.09 13.19
CA ASN A 11 6.35 10.88 12.52
C ASN A 11 5.17 9.99 12.10
N ILE A 12 3.95 10.47 12.30
CA ILE A 12 2.74 9.81 11.81
C ILE A 12 2.58 10.15 10.33
N ILE A 13 2.59 9.11 9.47
CA ILE A 13 2.35 9.26 8.03
C ILE A 13 0.88 9.12 7.67
N LEU A 14 0.16 8.21 8.36
CA LEU A 14 -1.26 7.98 8.16
C LEU A 14 -1.98 7.91 9.51
N LYS A 15 -3.11 8.59 9.64
CA LYS A 15 -4.04 8.45 10.75
C LYS A 15 -5.42 8.08 10.22
N MET A 16 -5.96 7.01 10.73
CA MET A 16 -7.36 6.63 10.58
C MET A 16 -8.09 7.07 11.84
N ASP A 17 -8.81 8.19 11.77
CA ASP A 17 -9.38 8.91 12.91
C ASP A 17 -10.85 8.51 13.06
N HIS A 18 -11.14 7.51 13.92
CA HIS A 18 -12.49 7.00 14.22
C HIS A 18 -13.32 6.62 13.00
N ILE A 19 -12.71 5.84 12.07
CA ILE A 19 -13.35 5.43 10.83
C ILE A 19 -14.50 4.44 11.09
N THR A 20 -15.69 4.78 10.61
CA THR A 20 -16.82 3.87 10.54
C THR A 20 -17.30 3.78 9.10
N MET A 21 -17.50 2.55 8.59
CA MET A 21 -18.04 2.29 7.26
C MET A 21 -19.23 1.35 7.32
N GLN A 22 -20.37 1.83 6.81
CA GLN A 22 -21.63 1.08 6.80
C GLN A 22 -22.14 0.86 5.37
N PHE A 23 -22.67 -0.31 5.12
CA PHE A 23 -23.34 -0.67 3.88
C PHE A 23 -24.77 -1.09 4.22
N GLY A 24 -25.73 -0.17 4.04
CA GLY A 24 -27.10 -0.42 4.51
C GLY A 24 -27.14 -0.67 6.01
N GLY A 25 -27.61 -1.86 6.41
CA GLY A 25 -27.66 -2.27 7.83
C GLY A 25 -26.38 -2.90 8.38
N LEU A 26 -25.36 -3.15 7.53
CA LEU A 26 -24.12 -3.80 7.93
C LEU A 26 -23.04 -2.77 8.24
N THR A 27 -22.49 -2.79 9.45
CA THR A 27 -21.28 -2.04 9.80
C THR A 27 -20.05 -2.90 9.51
N ALA A 28 -19.34 -2.60 8.41
CA ALA A 28 -18.17 -3.36 7.96
C ALA A 28 -16.87 -2.91 8.64
N VAL A 29 -16.79 -1.66 9.09
CA VAL A 29 -15.71 -1.11 9.93
C VAL A 29 -16.38 -0.23 10.97
N ASP A 30 -16.05 -0.43 12.23
CA ASP A 30 -16.66 0.25 13.36
C ASP A 30 -15.60 0.85 14.28
N ASP A 31 -15.54 2.17 14.29
CA ASP A 31 -14.64 2.96 15.12
C ASP A 31 -13.15 2.58 15.00
N PHE A 32 -12.68 2.43 13.74
CA PHE A 32 -11.29 2.09 13.47
C PHE A 32 -10.42 3.33 13.70
N ASP A 33 -9.77 3.39 14.86
CA ASP A 33 -8.85 4.47 15.24
C ASP A 33 -7.43 3.92 15.38
N ASN A 34 -6.55 4.32 14.47
CA ASN A 34 -5.15 3.88 14.47
C ASN A 34 -4.27 4.80 13.62
N VAL A 35 -2.95 4.67 13.82
CA VAL A 35 -1.93 5.42 13.08
C VAL A 35 -0.92 4.48 12.44
N ALA A 36 -0.30 4.92 11.33
CA ALA A 36 0.90 4.32 10.79
C ALA A 36 2.05 5.33 10.87
N TYR A 37 3.24 4.86 11.27
CA TYR A 37 4.42 5.69 11.43
C TYR A 37 5.31 5.62 10.19
N GLU A 38 6.07 6.68 9.91
CA GLU A 38 7.03 6.68 8.80
C GLU A 38 8.04 5.55 8.92
N GLY A 39 8.22 4.81 7.82
CA GLY A 39 9.22 3.74 7.70
C GLY A 39 8.84 2.40 8.36
N GLU A 40 7.67 2.27 9.02
CA GLU A 40 7.25 1.00 9.59
C GLU A 40 6.61 0.06 8.54
N ILE A 41 6.64 -1.23 8.85
CA ILE A 41 5.78 -2.23 8.21
C ILE A 41 4.69 -2.61 9.20
N LEU A 42 3.47 -2.11 8.95
CA LEU A 42 2.29 -2.35 9.77
C LEU A 42 1.45 -3.48 9.17
N GLY A 43 1.16 -4.52 9.94
CA GLY A 43 0.25 -5.60 9.55
C GLY A 43 -1.19 -5.31 9.97
N ILE A 44 -2.16 -5.57 9.10
CA ILE A 44 -3.59 -5.63 9.45
C ILE A 44 -4.06 -7.05 9.17
N ILE A 45 -4.40 -7.77 10.22
CA ILE A 45 -4.82 -9.17 10.14
C ILE A 45 -6.22 -9.37 10.72
N GLY A 46 -6.77 -10.55 10.52
CA GLY A 46 -8.07 -10.93 11.05
C GLY A 46 -8.77 -11.95 10.14
N PRO A 47 -9.83 -12.58 10.60
CA PRO A 47 -10.57 -13.55 9.81
C PRO A 47 -11.22 -12.92 8.57
N ASN A 48 -11.72 -13.79 7.68
CA ASN A 48 -12.46 -13.33 6.50
C ASN A 48 -13.73 -12.60 6.94
N GLY A 49 -13.99 -11.44 6.30
CA GLY A 49 -15.10 -10.58 6.69
C GLY A 49 -14.81 -9.64 7.87
N ALA A 50 -13.61 -9.64 8.46
CA ALA A 50 -13.26 -8.74 9.57
C ALA A 50 -13.21 -7.24 9.22
N GLY A 51 -13.34 -6.85 7.93
CA GLY A 51 -13.33 -5.45 7.51
C GLY A 51 -12.01 -4.92 6.94
N LYS A 52 -10.96 -5.74 6.87
CA LYS A 52 -9.61 -5.35 6.42
C LYS A 52 -9.59 -4.67 5.05
N THR A 53 -10.13 -5.31 4.03
CA THR A 53 -10.21 -4.77 2.66
C THR A 53 -11.10 -3.52 2.60
N THR A 54 -12.14 -3.44 3.46
CA THR A 54 -12.98 -2.24 3.59
C THR A 54 -12.16 -1.07 4.14
N ALA A 55 -11.33 -1.28 5.17
CA ALA A 55 -10.42 -0.27 5.69
C ALA A 55 -9.44 0.22 4.59
N PHE A 56 -8.83 -0.69 3.80
CA PHE A 56 -7.99 -0.30 2.67
C PHE A 56 -8.76 0.51 1.61
N ASN A 57 -10.01 0.13 1.32
CA ASN A 57 -10.84 0.87 0.37
C ASN A 57 -11.17 2.28 0.86
N VAL A 58 -11.31 2.47 2.17
CA VAL A 58 -11.49 3.81 2.78
C VAL A 58 -10.18 4.61 2.68
N ILE A 59 -9.04 4.04 3.06
CA ILE A 59 -7.73 4.71 2.97
C ILE A 59 -7.43 5.17 1.53
N THR A 60 -7.79 4.37 0.54
CA THR A 60 -7.52 4.66 -0.88
C THR A 60 -8.59 5.51 -1.57
N GLY A 61 -9.63 5.96 -0.84
CA GLY A 61 -10.70 6.80 -1.38
C GLY A 61 -11.65 6.07 -2.35
N ILE A 62 -11.65 4.72 -2.34
CA ILE A 62 -12.64 3.91 -3.07
C ILE A 62 -13.99 4.01 -2.37
N TYR A 63 -13.97 3.99 -1.02
CA TYR A 63 -15.15 4.22 -0.20
C TYR A 63 -14.98 5.48 0.63
N TYR A 64 -16.04 6.26 0.73
CA TYR A 64 -16.11 7.38 1.68
C TYR A 64 -16.64 6.84 3.01
N PRO A 65 -15.94 7.05 4.13
CA PRO A 65 -16.40 6.56 5.43
C PRO A 65 -17.72 7.21 5.82
N THR A 66 -18.56 6.47 6.55
CA THR A 66 -19.82 6.99 7.11
C THR A 66 -19.54 7.98 8.24
N LYS A 67 -18.44 7.73 9.01
CA LYS A 67 -17.93 8.62 10.06
C LYS A 67 -16.41 8.56 10.09
N GLY A 68 -15.80 9.58 10.71
CA GLY A 68 -14.36 9.65 10.89
C GLY A 68 -13.64 10.28 9.69
N ARG A 69 -12.31 10.29 9.75
CA ARG A 69 -11.44 10.93 8.75
C ARG A 69 -10.18 10.12 8.52
N VAL A 70 -9.66 10.20 7.31
CA VAL A 70 -8.34 9.67 6.93
C VAL A 70 -7.40 10.85 6.74
N ILE A 71 -6.32 10.90 7.52
CA ILE A 71 -5.32 11.97 7.47
C ILE A 71 -4.00 11.35 7.00
N PHE A 72 -3.48 11.80 5.87
CA PHE A 72 -2.22 11.33 5.30
C PHE A 72 -1.23 12.49 5.20
N ASP A 73 -0.04 12.31 5.79
CA ASP A 73 1.01 13.35 5.84
C ASP A 73 0.45 14.71 6.30
N GLY A 74 -0.48 14.67 7.32
CA GLY A 74 -1.16 15.84 7.87
C GLY A 74 -2.24 16.48 6.97
N ILE A 75 -2.62 15.85 5.86
CA ILE A 75 -3.69 16.28 4.95
C ILE A 75 -4.90 15.38 5.16
N ASP A 76 -6.08 15.96 5.37
CA ASP A 76 -7.34 15.22 5.36
C ASP A 76 -7.65 14.79 3.91
N ILE A 77 -7.53 13.49 3.64
CA ILE A 77 -7.75 12.88 2.33
C ILE A 77 -9.13 12.24 2.21
N THR A 78 -9.96 12.32 3.24
CA THR A 78 -11.31 11.72 3.28
C THR A 78 -12.16 12.06 2.05
N PRO A 79 -12.19 13.33 1.55
CA PRO A 79 -13.02 13.69 0.41
C PRO A 79 -12.37 13.35 -0.95
N TYR A 80 -11.18 12.75 -0.97
CA TYR A 80 -10.42 12.58 -2.20
C TYR A 80 -10.71 11.27 -2.90
N ARG A 81 -10.68 11.31 -4.24
CA ARG A 81 -10.84 10.14 -5.11
C ARG A 81 -9.52 9.35 -5.23
N PRO A 82 -9.54 8.07 -5.62
CA PRO A 82 -8.35 7.23 -5.66
C PRO A 82 -7.17 7.82 -6.43
N HIS A 83 -7.40 8.45 -7.60
CA HIS A 83 -6.32 9.07 -8.37
C HIS A 83 -5.67 10.25 -7.61
N GLN A 84 -6.45 11.02 -6.86
CA GLN A 84 -5.95 12.14 -6.03
C GLN A 84 -5.14 11.61 -4.85
N VAL A 85 -5.60 10.52 -4.21
CA VAL A 85 -4.89 9.82 -3.14
C VAL A 85 -3.54 9.28 -3.64
N THR A 86 -3.52 8.70 -4.86
CA THR A 86 -2.26 8.27 -5.49
C THR A 86 -1.32 9.45 -5.76
N HIS A 87 -1.81 10.58 -6.23
CA HIS A 87 -0.99 11.79 -6.43
C HIS A 87 -0.38 12.34 -5.14
N LEU A 88 -1.03 12.11 -4.00
CA LEU A 88 -0.49 12.51 -2.69
C LEU A 88 0.60 11.57 -2.18
N GLY A 89 0.74 10.39 -2.77
CA GLY A 89 1.81 9.43 -2.45
C GLY A 89 1.33 8.16 -1.74
N ILE A 90 0.09 7.74 -1.93
CA ILE A 90 -0.39 6.42 -1.51
C ILE A 90 -0.55 5.52 -2.73
N ALA A 91 0.18 4.40 -2.78
CA ALA A 91 -0.01 3.38 -3.80
C ALA A 91 -0.56 2.08 -3.18
N ARG A 92 -1.27 1.28 -3.99
CA ARG A 92 -1.83 -0.01 -3.56
C ARG A 92 -1.62 -1.06 -4.63
N THR A 93 -1.24 -2.26 -4.21
CA THR A 93 -1.40 -3.49 -4.99
C THR A 93 -2.76 -4.11 -4.69
N PHE A 94 -3.17 -5.09 -5.48
CA PHE A 94 -4.44 -5.78 -5.29
C PHE A 94 -4.21 -7.27 -5.06
N GLN A 95 -5.13 -7.93 -4.39
CA GLN A 95 -5.10 -9.38 -4.16
C GLN A 95 -4.91 -10.16 -5.48
N ASN A 96 -5.71 -9.83 -6.49
CA ASN A 96 -5.50 -10.33 -7.85
C ASN A 96 -4.57 -9.40 -8.62
N ILE A 97 -3.51 -9.93 -9.17
CA ILE A 97 -2.53 -9.18 -9.97
C ILE A 97 -3.22 -8.45 -11.12
N ARG A 98 -3.07 -7.13 -11.18
CA ARG A 98 -3.68 -6.27 -12.21
C ARG A 98 -2.62 -5.69 -13.14
N LEU A 99 -2.03 -6.54 -13.97
CA LEU A 99 -1.07 -6.12 -14.99
C LEU A 99 -1.76 -5.92 -16.35
N PHE A 100 -1.18 -5.06 -17.18
CA PHE A 100 -1.50 -5.02 -18.60
C PHE A 100 -0.82 -6.21 -19.28
N ALA A 101 -1.50 -7.35 -19.31
CA ALA A 101 -0.96 -8.65 -19.67
C ALA A 101 -0.26 -8.69 -21.05
N ASN A 102 -0.77 -7.95 -22.03
CA ASN A 102 -0.25 -7.90 -23.39
C ASN A 102 0.87 -6.88 -23.60
N LEU A 103 1.15 -6.04 -22.61
CA LEU A 103 2.23 -5.05 -22.65
C LEU A 103 3.51 -5.63 -22.05
N THR A 104 4.64 -5.02 -22.41
CA THR A 104 5.92 -5.41 -21.83
C THR A 104 6.03 -5.03 -20.34
N VAL A 105 6.99 -5.62 -19.64
CA VAL A 105 7.35 -5.27 -18.27
C VAL A 105 7.62 -3.76 -18.17
N LEU A 106 8.45 -3.23 -19.08
CA LEU A 106 8.79 -1.82 -19.11
C LEU A 106 7.56 -0.93 -19.36
N ASP A 107 6.69 -1.29 -20.31
CA ASP A 107 5.48 -0.50 -20.61
C ASP A 107 4.51 -0.47 -19.43
N ASN A 108 4.40 -1.58 -18.68
CA ASN A 108 3.61 -1.62 -17.45
C ASN A 108 4.08 -0.57 -16.42
N VAL A 109 5.39 -0.39 -16.27
CA VAL A 109 5.97 0.60 -15.35
C VAL A 109 5.82 2.02 -15.90
N LEU A 110 6.06 2.22 -17.20
CA LEU A 110 5.91 3.52 -17.86
C LEU A 110 4.50 4.07 -17.76
N ILE A 111 3.47 3.24 -17.95
CA ILE A 111 2.07 3.66 -17.81
C ILE A 111 1.81 4.20 -16.40
N ALA A 112 2.37 3.59 -15.36
CA ALA A 112 2.19 4.06 -13.99
C ALA A 112 2.84 5.42 -13.75
N GLN A 113 3.92 5.77 -14.46
CA GLN A 113 4.57 7.07 -14.37
C GLN A 113 3.79 8.21 -15.05
N HIS A 114 2.80 7.89 -15.90
CA HIS A 114 2.02 8.93 -16.59
C HIS A 114 1.27 9.87 -15.64
N HIS A 115 0.93 9.44 -14.43
CA HIS A 115 0.33 10.31 -13.42
C HIS A 115 1.26 11.47 -13.04
N LEU A 116 2.57 11.27 -13.05
CA LEU A 116 3.58 12.31 -12.79
C LEU A 116 3.59 13.40 -13.89
N LEU A 117 3.00 13.08 -15.05
CA LEU A 117 2.86 14.05 -16.14
C LEU A 117 1.69 15.01 -15.96
N SER A 118 0.65 14.62 -15.24
CA SER A 118 -0.57 15.40 -15.03
C SER A 118 -0.56 16.22 -13.74
N GLY A 119 0.61 16.65 -13.26
CA GLY A 119 0.88 17.26 -11.95
C GLY A 119 0.03 18.47 -11.51
N GLY A 120 -0.86 19.00 -12.37
CA GLY A 120 -1.69 20.15 -12.02
C GLY A 120 -2.65 19.93 -10.84
N ASP A 121 -3.20 18.72 -10.70
CA ASP A 121 -4.17 18.42 -9.64
C ASP A 121 -3.48 18.21 -8.28
N ALA A 122 -2.33 17.53 -8.25
CA ALA A 122 -1.57 17.33 -7.03
C ALA A 122 -1.03 18.65 -6.46
N ASP A 123 -0.49 19.52 -7.32
CA ASP A 123 0.00 20.84 -6.92
C ASP A 123 -1.14 21.73 -6.37
N ALA A 124 -2.32 21.67 -6.97
CA ALA A 124 -3.50 22.38 -6.50
C ALA A 124 -3.97 21.89 -5.13
N LEU A 125 -3.95 20.55 -4.91
CA LEU A 125 -4.30 19.93 -3.64
C LEU A 125 -3.31 20.26 -2.53
N LEU A 126 -2.01 20.20 -2.83
CA LEU A 126 -0.95 20.53 -1.87
C LEU A 126 -0.98 22.01 -1.48
N LYS A 127 -1.18 22.92 -2.44
CA LYS A 127 -1.34 24.36 -2.19
C LYS A 127 -2.56 24.68 -1.35
N LYS A 128 -3.70 24.04 -1.62
CA LYS A 128 -4.94 24.19 -0.84
C LYS A 128 -4.74 23.83 0.63
N ASN A 129 -3.83 22.91 0.94
CA ASN A 129 -3.54 22.45 2.30
C ASN A 129 -2.29 23.09 2.93
N GLY A 130 -1.76 24.18 2.34
CA GLY A 130 -0.64 24.96 2.91
C GLY A 130 0.72 24.24 2.85
N LYS A 131 0.81 23.10 2.15
CA LYS A 131 2.08 22.39 1.92
C LYS A 131 2.64 22.77 0.57
N GLU A 132 3.52 23.78 0.55
CA GLU A 132 4.33 24.07 -0.63
C GLU A 132 5.44 23.03 -0.79
N LYS A 133 5.19 21.97 -1.56
CA LYS A 133 6.31 21.26 -2.19
C LYS A 133 6.74 22.09 -3.40
N LYS A 134 8.02 22.47 -3.44
CA LYS A 134 8.67 22.87 -4.69
C LYS A 134 8.69 21.67 -5.63
N VAL A 135 7.56 21.41 -6.28
CA VAL A 135 7.51 20.48 -7.40
C VAL A 135 8.30 21.16 -8.51
N LYS A 136 9.33 20.49 -9.02
CA LYS A 136 10.14 20.93 -10.17
C LYS A 136 9.31 21.10 -11.47
N GLY A 137 8.01 21.37 -11.36
CA GLY A 137 7.01 21.32 -12.43
C GLY A 137 6.77 22.61 -13.21
N HIS A 138 7.26 23.77 -12.80
CA HIS A 138 6.93 25.02 -13.49
C HIS A 138 7.57 25.20 -14.89
N LEU A 139 8.66 24.47 -15.17
CA LEU A 139 9.28 24.44 -16.52
C LEU A 139 8.57 23.44 -17.46
N TRP A 140 7.66 22.68 -16.94
CA TRP A 140 7.04 21.52 -17.56
C TRP A 140 5.99 21.87 -18.61
N PHE A 141 5.12 22.85 -18.38
CA PHE A 141 4.03 23.22 -19.28
C PHE A 141 4.52 23.64 -20.66
N TRP A 142 5.59 24.46 -20.72
CA TRP A 142 6.18 24.91 -21.98
C TRP A 142 6.96 23.81 -22.73
N ARG A 143 7.49 22.81 -22.00
CA ARG A 143 8.20 21.67 -22.60
C ARG A 143 7.28 20.60 -23.15
N ALA A 144 6.07 20.44 -22.60
CA ALA A 144 5.07 19.50 -23.08
C ALA A 144 4.51 19.91 -24.48
N VAL A 145 4.58 21.18 -24.82
CA VAL A 145 4.05 21.71 -26.09
C VAL A 145 5.01 21.53 -27.26
N THR A 146 6.30 21.27 -27.01
CA THR A 146 7.28 21.08 -28.09
C THR A 146 7.67 19.60 -28.23
N LYS A 147 7.67 19.09 -29.46
CA LYS A 147 8.05 17.69 -29.81
C LYS A 147 9.42 17.28 -29.23
N ILE A 148 10.34 18.24 -29.06
CA ILE A 148 11.69 18.05 -28.49
C ILE A 148 11.61 17.83 -26.98
N GLY A 149 10.71 18.51 -26.27
CA GLY A 149 10.49 18.33 -24.83
C GLY A 149 9.85 16.98 -24.49
N TYR A 150 8.95 16.49 -25.34
CA TYR A 150 8.30 15.20 -25.20
C TYR A 150 9.31 14.02 -25.28
N ASN A 151 10.12 14.00 -26.31
CA ASN A 151 11.13 12.94 -26.51
C ASN A 151 12.17 12.89 -25.37
N LYS A 152 12.56 14.04 -24.82
CA LYS A 152 13.47 14.08 -23.67
C LYS A 152 12.84 13.51 -22.42
N LYS A 153 11.58 13.86 -22.15
CA LYS A 153 10.85 13.39 -20.99
C LYS A 153 10.52 11.89 -21.07
N GLU A 154 10.14 11.41 -22.24
CA GLU A 154 9.93 9.98 -22.48
C GLU A 154 11.20 9.16 -22.20
N ARG A 155 12.37 9.68 -22.59
CA ARG A 155 13.64 9.05 -22.28
C ARG A 155 13.95 9.08 -20.79
N GLU A 156 13.74 10.20 -20.11
CA GLU A 156 13.90 10.33 -18.65
C GLU A 156 12.99 9.34 -17.90
N MET A 157 11.72 9.22 -18.29
CA MET A 157 10.79 8.24 -17.74
C MET A 157 11.26 6.82 -17.95
N LYS A 158 11.74 6.50 -19.15
CA LYS A 158 12.25 5.17 -19.48
C LYS A 158 13.49 4.82 -18.67
N GLU A 159 14.40 5.77 -18.46
CA GLU A 159 15.57 5.61 -17.60
C GLU A 159 15.17 5.37 -16.13
N GLU A 160 14.19 6.12 -15.61
CA GLU A 160 13.69 5.91 -14.23
C GLU A 160 12.95 4.57 -14.11
N ALA A 161 12.12 4.19 -15.07
CA ALA A 161 11.47 2.89 -15.09
C ALA A 161 12.50 1.74 -15.07
N MET A 162 13.55 1.84 -15.90
CA MET A 162 14.64 0.86 -15.91
C MET A 162 15.41 0.81 -14.59
N LYS A 163 15.60 1.94 -13.90
CA LYS A 163 16.22 1.95 -12.57
C LYS A 163 15.37 1.21 -11.55
N ILE A 164 14.05 1.39 -11.57
CA ILE A 164 13.13 0.64 -10.69
C ILE A 164 13.23 -0.85 -11.00
N LEU A 165 13.13 -1.25 -12.26
CA LEU A 165 13.23 -2.65 -12.67
C LEU A 165 14.56 -3.28 -12.25
N LYS A 166 15.68 -2.55 -12.40
CA LYS A 166 17.01 -2.99 -11.98
C LYS A 166 17.10 -3.20 -10.46
N LYS A 167 16.56 -2.26 -9.67
CA LYS A 167 16.51 -2.41 -8.20
C LYS A 167 15.68 -3.63 -7.78
N LEU A 168 14.66 -3.99 -8.53
CA LEU A 168 13.82 -5.17 -8.26
C LEU A 168 14.32 -6.45 -8.93
N GLU A 169 15.47 -6.40 -9.63
CA GLU A 169 16.12 -7.53 -10.30
C GLU A 169 15.22 -8.19 -11.38
N ILE A 170 14.48 -7.37 -12.12
CA ILE A 170 13.64 -7.80 -13.25
C ILE A 170 13.89 -6.98 -14.53
N ASP A 171 14.97 -6.23 -14.60
CA ASP A 171 15.36 -5.41 -15.76
C ASP A 171 15.72 -6.26 -16.99
N ASN A 172 16.25 -7.46 -16.78
CA ASN A 172 16.50 -8.44 -17.85
C ASN A 172 15.21 -8.89 -18.57
N LEU A 173 14.05 -8.70 -17.95
CA LEU A 173 12.72 -9.04 -18.47
C LEU A 173 11.99 -7.83 -19.06
N ALA A 174 12.64 -6.66 -19.14
CA ALA A 174 12.01 -5.38 -19.51
C ALA A 174 11.21 -5.44 -20.83
N HIS A 175 11.62 -6.26 -21.78
CA HIS A 175 10.98 -6.40 -23.10
C HIS A 175 10.05 -7.62 -23.21
N GLU A 176 9.97 -8.45 -22.15
CA GLU A 176 9.05 -9.57 -22.10
C GLU A 176 7.62 -9.10 -21.84
N LYS A 177 6.63 -9.85 -22.33
CA LYS A 177 5.22 -9.58 -22.01
C LYS A 177 4.95 -9.91 -20.55
N ALA A 178 4.14 -9.09 -19.86
CA ALA A 178 3.77 -9.34 -18.48
C ALA A 178 3.07 -10.71 -18.30
N SER A 179 2.31 -11.17 -19.28
CA SER A 179 1.63 -12.48 -19.27
C SER A 179 2.57 -13.69 -19.36
N SER A 180 3.80 -13.52 -19.86
CA SER A 180 4.78 -14.61 -19.96
C SER A 180 5.59 -14.84 -18.69
N LEU A 181 5.48 -13.94 -17.72
CA LEU A 181 6.25 -14.01 -16.48
C LEU A 181 5.69 -15.08 -15.52
N PRO A 182 6.57 -15.79 -14.79
CA PRO A 182 6.18 -16.57 -13.62
C PRO A 182 5.46 -15.70 -12.58
N TYR A 183 4.59 -16.30 -11.76
CA TYR A 183 3.73 -15.59 -10.80
C TYR A 183 4.52 -14.65 -9.86
N GLY A 184 5.62 -15.12 -9.27
CA GLY A 184 6.46 -14.29 -8.40
C GLY A 184 7.04 -13.05 -9.10
N GLN A 185 7.41 -13.17 -10.39
CA GLN A 185 7.89 -12.02 -11.18
C GLN A 185 6.75 -11.08 -11.58
N GLN A 186 5.53 -11.60 -11.82
CA GLN A 186 4.35 -10.75 -12.00
C GLN A 186 4.06 -9.94 -10.75
N ARG A 187 4.22 -10.52 -9.54
CA ARG A 187 4.06 -9.80 -8.27
C ARG A 187 5.14 -8.72 -8.10
N LYS A 188 6.40 -9.01 -8.42
CA LYS A 188 7.46 -8.00 -8.44
C LYS A 188 7.14 -6.85 -9.40
N LEU A 189 6.61 -7.15 -10.59
CA LEU A 189 6.20 -6.15 -11.56
C LEU A 189 5.01 -5.31 -11.07
N GLU A 190 4.04 -5.88 -10.37
CA GLU A 190 2.93 -5.14 -9.77
C GLU A 190 3.45 -4.14 -8.72
N ILE A 191 4.41 -4.55 -7.88
CA ILE A 191 5.07 -3.67 -6.93
C ILE A 191 5.90 -2.61 -7.68
N ALA A 192 6.62 -2.96 -8.76
CA ALA A 192 7.35 -1.99 -9.59
C ALA A 192 6.42 -0.89 -10.13
N ARG A 193 5.22 -1.24 -10.57
CA ARG A 193 4.20 -0.29 -11.02
C ARG A 193 3.74 0.65 -9.89
N ALA A 194 3.53 0.10 -8.70
CA ALA A 194 3.19 0.91 -7.53
C ALA A 194 4.33 1.87 -7.17
N LEU A 195 5.58 1.41 -7.18
CA LEU A 195 6.78 2.23 -6.93
C LEU A 195 6.99 3.33 -7.96
N ALA A 196 6.62 3.09 -9.21
CA ALA A 196 6.71 4.07 -10.29
C ALA A 196 5.82 5.30 -10.08
N THR A 197 4.88 5.26 -9.12
CA THR A 197 4.10 6.42 -8.71
C THR A 197 4.79 7.26 -7.62
N GLU A 198 6.03 6.92 -7.24
CA GLU A 198 6.82 7.59 -6.19
C GLU A 198 6.05 7.70 -4.85
N PRO A 199 5.50 6.59 -4.32
CA PRO A 199 4.69 6.64 -3.12
C PRO A 199 5.54 6.90 -1.87
N LYS A 200 4.91 7.41 -0.81
CA LYS A 200 5.43 7.41 0.58
C LYS A 200 4.86 6.25 1.38
N LEU A 201 3.65 5.82 1.02
CA LEU A 201 2.91 4.74 1.64
C LEU A 201 2.50 3.72 0.58
N LEU A 202 2.90 2.47 0.79
CA LEU A 202 2.53 1.34 -0.06
C LEU A 202 1.60 0.40 0.70
N LEU A 203 0.42 0.17 0.14
CA LEU A 203 -0.57 -0.76 0.66
C LEU A 203 -0.47 -2.08 -0.11
N LEU A 204 -0.18 -3.18 0.59
CA LEU A 204 -0.08 -4.52 0.03
C LEU A 204 -1.28 -5.36 0.49
N ASP A 205 -2.08 -5.82 -0.46
CA ASP A 205 -3.31 -6.59 -0.20
C ASP A 205 -3.07 -8.06 -0.54
N GLU A 206 -2.87 -8.90 0.49
CA GLU A 206 -2.57 -10.33 0.40
C GLU A 206 -1.48 -10.68 -0.63
N PRO A 207 -0.28 -10.09 -0.52
CA PRO A 207 0.75 -10.26 -1.54
C PRO A 207 1.29 -11.68 -1.64
N ALA A 208 1.17 -12.51 -0.61
CA ALA A 208 1.61 -13.90 -0.58
C ALA A 208 0.53 -14.90 -1.04
N ALA A 209 -0.68 -14.42 -1.40
CA ALA A 209 -1.75 -15.31 -1.81
C ALA A 209 -1.37 -16.21 -2.99
N GLY A 210 -1.54 -17.53 -2.82
CA GLY A 210 -1.23 -18.52 -3.85
C GLY A 210 0.24 -18.91 -3.97
N MET A 211 1.12 -18.40 -3.10
CA MET A 211 2.53 -18.73 -3.07
C MET A 211 2.81 -19.99 -2.21
N ASN A 212 3.84 -20.74 -2.58
CA ASN A 212 4.36 -21.79 -1.71
C ASN A 212 5.21 -21.19 -0.57
N PRO A 213 5.54 -21.97 0.50
CA PRO A 213 6.27 -21.44 1.66
C PRO A 213 7.62 -20.78 1.33
N LYS A 214 8.34 -21.30 0.32
CA LYS A 214 9.63 -20.75 -0.11
C LYS A 214 9.44 -19.41 -0.82
N GLU A 215 8.48 -19.32 -1.73
CA GLU A 215 8.13 -18.07 -2.43
C GLU A 215 7.64 -17.00 -1.44
N SER A 216 6.86 -17.41 -0.41
CA SER A 216 6.43 -16.50 0.64
C SER A 216 7.61 -15.93 1.42
N GLU A 217 8.61 -16.75 1.77
CA GLU A 217 9.81 -16.28 2.46
C GLU A 217 10.65 -15.34 1.59
N GLU A 218 10.82 -15.65 0.30
CA GLU A 218 11.48 -14.77 -0.66
C GLU A 218 10.73 -13.42 -0.78
N LEU A 219 9.40 -13.45 -0.78
CA LEU A 219 8.57 -12.24 -0.79
C LEU A 219 8.76 -11.41 0.48
N LEU A 220 8.90 -12.02 1.66
CA LEU A 220 9.14 -11.30 2.92
C LEU A 220 10.43 -10.49 2.87
N GLN A 221 11.52 -11.11 2.41
CA GLN A 221 12.80 -10.43 2.24
C GLN A 221 12.69 -9.31 1.21
N PHE A 222 11.95 -9.56 0.14
CA PHE A 222 11.70 -8.56 -0.90
C PHE A 222 10.90 -7.37 -0.38
N ILE A 223 9.85 -7.56 0.43
CA ILE A 223 9.08 -6.47 1.04
C ILE A 223 9.97 -5.60 1.95
N LYS A 224 10.80 -6.21 2.79
CA LYS A 224 11.76 -5.49 3.63
C LYS A 224 12.74 -4.68 2.79
N TYR A 225 13.32 -5.31 1.76
CA TYR A 225 14.22 -4.65 0.83
C TYR A 225 13.56 -3.44 0.16
N VAL A 226 12.34 -3.59 -0.35
CA VAL A 226 11.57 -2.51 -0.99
C VAL A 226 11.34 -1.35 -0.01
N ARG A 227 10.93 -1.65 1.24
CA ARG A 227 10.75 -0.63 2.28
C ARG A 227 12.03 0.18 2.48
N ASP A 228 13.17 -0.49 2.65
CA ASP A 228 14.45 0.13 2.98
C ASP A 228 15.04 0.90 1.79
N GLU A 229 15.05 0.28 0.60
CA GLU A 229 15.61 0.85 -0.63
C GLU A 229 14.86 2.08 -1.12
N PHE A 230 13.52 2.07 -1.01
CA PHE A 230 12.66 3.16 -1.46
C PHE A 230 12.19 4.08 -0.31
N LYS A 231 12.62 3.80 0.93
CA LYS A 231 12.27 4.57 2.15
C LYS A 231 10.76 4.73 2.33
N LEU A 232 10.06 3.61 2.25
CA LEU A 232 8.60 3.56 2.31
C LEU A 232 8.09 3.26 3.70
N THR A 233 6.84 3.66 3.93
CA THR A 233 5.97 3.01 4.92
C THR A 233 5.15 1.96 4.20
N ILE A 234 4.96 0.79 4.79
CA ILE A 234 4.16 -0.28 4.20
C ILE A 234 3.03 -0.66 5.16
N ILE A 235 1.81 -0.77 4.64
CA ILE A 235 0.71 -1.44 5.36
C ILE A 235 0.36 -2.69 4.59
N LEU A 236 0.32 -3.82 5.29
CA LEU A 236 0.15 -5.14 4.73
C LEU A 236 -1.14 -5.76 5.28
N ILE A 237 -2.04 -6.18 4.40
CA ILE A 237 -3.11 -7.12 4.76
C ILE A 237 -2.64 -8.52 4.41
N GLU A 238 -2.69 -9.44 5.38
CA GLU A 238 -2.39 -10.84 5.19
C GLU A 238 -3.20 -11.72 6.13
N HIS A 239 -3.39 -12.96 5.74
CA HIS A 239 -3.99 -14.00 6.56
C HIS A 239 -2.98 -15.11 6.94
N ASP A 240 -1.83 -15.18 6.27
CA ASP A 240 -0.75 -16.07 6.65
C ASP A 240 0.06 -15.45 7.81
N MET A 241 -0.13 -16.06 9.00
CA MET A 241 0.54 -15.59 10.22
C MET A 241 2.06 -15.66 10.13
N LYS A 242 2.64 -16.62 9.37
CA LYS A 242 4.10 -16.71 9.21
C LYS A 242 4.64 -15.49 8.45
N VAL A 243 3.91 -15.07 7.40
CA VAL A 243 4.25 -13.89 6.62
C VAL A 243 4.22 -12.65 7.52
N VAL A 244 3.12 -12.45 8.24
CA VAL A 244 2.94 -11.27 9.09
C VAL A 244 3.97 -11.21 10.20
N MET A 245 4.16 -12.30 10.93
CA MET A 245 5.15 -12.39 12.02
C MET A 245 6.59 -12.21 11.54
N GLY A 246 6.87 -12.57 10.27
CA GLY A 246 8.20 -12.48 9.69
C GLY A 246 8.57 -11.08 9.20
N VAL A 247 7.60 -10.20 8.88
CA VAL A 247 7.86 -8.92 8.21
C VAL A 247 7.36 -7.70 8.96
N CYS A 248 6.26 -7.80 9.72
CA CYS A 248 5.66 -6.65 10.39
C CYS A 248 6.38 -6.28 11.68
N GLU A 249 6.53 -4.99 11.94
CA GLU A 249 7.03 -4.46 13.21
C GLU A 249 5.91 -4.31 14.23
N ARG A 250 4.69 -4.06 13.73
CA ARG A 250 3.47 -3.89 14.52
C ARG A 250 2.30 -4.48 13.75
N ILE A 251 1.33 -5.03 14.50
CA ILE A 251 0.17 -5.71 13.95
C ILE A 251 -1.09 -5.19 14.61
N ILE A 252 -2.09 -4.90 13.79
CA ILE A 252 -3.47 -4.63 14.19
C ILE A 252 -4.29 -5.86 13.87
N VAL A 253 -5.04 -6.35 14.82
CA VAL A 253 -5.95 -7.48 14.63
C VAL A 253 -7.38 -6.96 14.59
N MET A 254 -8.08 -7.27 13.51
CA MET A 254 -9.48 -6.93 13.32
C MET A 254 -10.36 -8.17 13.46
N ASP A 255 -11.50 -8.02 14.09
CA ASP A 255 -12.62 -8.97 14.00
C ASP A 255 -13.94 -8.21 13.97
N SER A 256 -14.85 -8.66 13.12
CA SER A 256 -16.22 -8.10 13.01
C SER A 256 -16.25 -6.57 12.91
N GLY A 257 -15.33 -6.01 12.13
CA GLY A 257 -15.19 -4.56 11.88
C GLY A 257 -14.44 -3.77 12.95
N LYS A 258 -14.01 -4.38 14.04
CA LYS A 258 -13.36 -3.72 15.19
C LYS A 258 -11.91 -4.13 15.35
N ILE A 259 -11.10 -3.25 15.92
CA ILE A 259 -9.77 -3.62 16.42
C ILE A 259 -9.94 -4.37 17.74
N ILE A 260 -9.45 -5.62 17.78
CA ILE A 260 -9.50 -6.46 18.99
C ILE A 260 -8.15 -6.53 19.72
N ALA A 261 -7.06 -6.28 19.00
CA ALA A 261 -5.71 -6.24 19.55
C ALA A 261 -4.77 -5.40 18.68
N GLU A 262 -3.74 -4.85 19.29
CA GLU A 262 -2.60 -4.19 18.64
C GLU A 262 -1.33 -4.49 19.44
N GLY A 263 -0.22 -4.73 18.74
CA GLY A 263 1.05 -5.01 19.39
C GLY A 263 2.13 -5.47 18.43
N THR A 264 3.27 -5.86 18.98
CA THR A 264 4.34 -6.54 18.24
C THR A 264 3.91 -7.95 17.82
N PRO A 265 4.56 -8.56 16.82
CA PRO A 265 4.29 -9.95 16.46
C PRO A 265 4.29 -10.91 17.66
N GLU A 266 5.24 -10.71 18.58
CA GLU A 266 5.36 -11.55 19.78
C GLU A 266 4.19 -11.38 20.75
N GLU A 267 3.71 -10.14 20.95
CA GLU A 267 2.54 -9.85 21.79
C GLU A 267 1.25 -10.42 21.18
N ILE A 268 1.08 -10.26 19.88
CA ILE A 268 -0.09 -10.75 19.13
C ILE A 268 -0.17 -12.26 19.14
N SER A 269 0.95 -12.96 18.96
CA SER A 269 0.99 -14.45 18.96
C SER A 269 0.54 -15.07 20.28
N LYS A 270 0.67 -14.35 21.40
CA LYS A 270 0.31 -14.80 22.75
C LYS A 270 -1.02 -14.24 23.24
N ASN A 271 -1.69 -13.40 22.44
CA ASN A 271 -2.91 -12.72 22.88
C ASN A 271 -4.12 -13.66 22.85
N PRO A 272 -4.79 -13.92 23.99
CA PRO A 272 -5.92 -14.84 24.05
C PRO A 272 -7.08 -14.46 23.12
N LYS A 273 -7.39 -13.16 22.98
CA LYS A 273 -8.46 -12.68 22.11
C LYS A 273 -8.16 -12.97 20.62
N VAL A 274 -6.88 -12.87 20.23
CA VAL A 274 -6.45 -13.18 18.86
C VAL A 274 -6.57 -14.68 18.62
N ILE A 275 -6.09 -15.50 19.57
CA ILE A 275 -6.19 -16.95 19.48
C ILE A 275 -7.66 -17.38 19.36
N GLU A 276 -8.55 -16.83 20.18
CA GLU A 276 -9.99 -17.13 20.13
C GLU A 276 -10.63 -16.73 18.79
N ALA A 277 -10.31 -15.53 18.25
CA ALA A 277 -10.85 -15.05 16.98
C ALA A 277 -10.44 -15.92 15.78
N TYR A 278 -9.29 -16.57 15.83
CA TYR A 278 -8.82 -17.48 14.79
C TYR A 278 -9.26 -18.93 15.03
N LEU A 279 -9.21 -19.44 16.26
CA LEU A 279 -9.58 -20.82 16.60
C LEU A 279 -11.09 -20.99 16.73
N GLY A 280 -11.83 -19.99 17.17
CA GLY A 280 -13.28 -20.09 17.35
C GLY A 280 -14.04 -20.40 16.06
N LYS A 281 -13.52 -20.00 14.91
CA LYS A 281 -14.12 -20.29 13.60
C LYS A 281 -13.75 -21.68 13.05
N GLU A 282 -12.61 -22.24 13.43
CA GLU A 282 -12.22 -23.59 13.05
C GLU A 282 -13.00 -24.66 13.87
N TRP A 283 -13.38 -24.35 15.11
CA TRP A 283 -14.16 -25.25 15.95
C TRP A 283 -15.64 -25.34 15.53
N GLU A 284 -16.23 -24.28 14.98
CA GLU A 284 -17.60 -24.32 14.44
C GLU A 284 -17.71 -25.23 13.19
N TYR A 285 -16.63 -25.37 12.40
CA TYR A 285 -16.60 -26.27 11.23
C TYR A 285 -16.17 -27.71 11.57
N ALA A 286 -15.54 -27.95 12.70
CA ALA A 286 -15.13 -29.29 13.13
C ALA A 286 -16.18 -30.01 14.00
N GLY A 287 -17.24 -29.30 14.41
CA GLY A 287 -18.32 -29.82 15.26
C GLY A 287 -19.68 -29.98 14.59
N ALA A 288 -19.77 -29.92 13.23
CA ALA A 288 -21.00 -30.12 12.46
C ALA A 288 -20.98 -31.43 11.67
#